data_3112fda3a883e249ab3aa3f23a13ddbb
#
_entry.id   3112fda3a883e249ab3aa3f23a13ddbb
#
_cell.length_a   1.000
_cell.length_b   1.000
_cell.length_c   1.000
_cell.angle_alpha   90.00
_cell.angle_beta   90.00
_cell.angle_gamma   90.00
#
_symmetry.space_group_name_H-M   'P 1'
#
loop_
_entity.id
_entity.type
_entity.pdbx_description
1 polymer ?
#
loop_
_entity_poly.entity_id
_entity_poly.type
_entity_poly.pdbx_seq_one_letter_code
_entity_poly.pdbx_strand_id
1 'polypeptide(L)'
;MLVKTLQHQFETIYHVTQELSIEDFLINQDTLTRLKEKQPPFQSSSHQKGLMLLLPEGDELQVALYIHDQVIHNLRIYNPLLGLHENNIQDFCIMVEEVSHFLYTTWKARNDMQITRLEIELQGEVDKFIFCTFYGSNSPLRPDRLPLKELLFEKFHLEEDLPQEWIQRYTVASKLACNYCHFLENQFIKKNLLPQMIDEIRQFYRFSQTEKISHINRRALYH
;
A
#
# COMPACT_ATOMS: atom_id res chain seq x y z
N MET A 1 -7.33 16.56 -4.82
CA MET A 1 -6.26 16.22 -3.84
C MET A 1 -5.45 15.04 -4.39
N LEU A 2 -4.16 14.87 -4.01
CA LEU A 2 -3.33 13.76 -4.54
C LEU A 2 -3.94 12.38 -4.26
N VAL A 3 -4.55 12.19 -3.09
CA VAL A 3 -5.21 10.93 -2.71
C VAL A 3 -6.29 10.50 -3.71
N LYS A 4 -7.08 11.44 -4.23
CA LYS A 4 -8.10 11.17 -5.26
C LYS A 4 -7.47 10.81 -6.62
N THR A 5 -6.37 11.46 -6.96
CA THR A 5 -5.60 11.11 -8.17
C THR A 5 -5.07 9.68 -8.07
N LEU A 6 -4.52 9.31 -6.91
CA LEU A 6 -4.06 7.94 -6.66
C LEU A 6 -5.22 6.95 -6.72
N GLN A 7 -6.37 7.23 -6.09
CA GLN A 7 -7.56 6.38 -6.20
C GLN A 7 -7.89 6.06 -7.66
N HIS A 8 -8.00 7.08 -8.49
CA HIS A 8 -8.33 6.90 -9.92
C HIS A 8 -7.26 6.07 -10.66
N GLN A 9 -5.98 6.25 -10.32
CA GLN A 9 -4.90 5.46 -10.91
C GLN A 9 -4.95 3.99 -10.47
N PHE A 10 -5.21 3.72 -9.20
CA PHE A 10 -5.45 2.37 -8.71
C PHE A 10 -6.61 1.69 -9.44
N GLU A 11 -7.73 2.38 -9.55
CA GLU A 11 -8.91 1.89 -10.27
C GLU A 11 -8.59 1.54 -11.73
N THR A 12 -7.80 2.40 -12.39
CA THR A 12 -7.36 2.19 -13.78
C THR A 12 -6.40 1.01 -13.89
N ILE A 13 -5.37 0.95 -13.03
CA ILE A 13 -4.35 -0.10 -13.05
C ILE A 13 -5.00 -1.47 -12.80
N TYR A 14 -5.83 -1.59 -11.77
CA TYR A 14 -6.42 -2.87 -11.35
C TYR A 14 -7.73 -3.21 -12.06
N HIS A 15 -8.26 -2.32 -12.90
CA HIS A 15 -9.58 -2.48 -13.52
C HIS A 15 -10.66 -2.78 -12.46
N VAL A 16 -10.69 -1.97 -11.42
CA VAL A 16 -11.70 -2.01 -10.36
C VAL A 16 -12.42 -0.67 -10.32
N THR A 17 -13.71 -0.68 -10.06
CA THR A 17 -14.50 0.54 -9.90
C THR A 17 -14.94 0.65 -8.45
N GLN A 18 -14.66 1.79 -7.83
CA GLN A 18 -15.16 2.14 -6.51
C GLN A 18 -16.21 3.24 -6.67
N GLU A 19 -17.39 3.04 -6.07
CA GLU A 19 -18.41 4.10 -5.99
C GLU A 19 -18.13 5.04 -4.82
N LEU A 20 -17.22 4.64 -3.94
CA LEU A 20 -16.83 5.39 -2.75
C LEU A 20 -15.68 6.33 -3.08
N SER A 21 -15.80 7.59 -2.69
CA SER A 21 -14.69 8.55 -2.76
C SER A 21 -13.84 8.40 -1.50
N ILE A 22 -12.55 8.11 -1.66
CA ILE A 22 -11.62 8.00 -0.53
C ILE A 22 -11.59 9.28 0.33
N GLU A 23 -11.89 10.44 -0.26
CA GLU A 23 -11.92 11.73 0.43
C GLU A 23 -13.00 11.79 1.52
N ASP A 24 -14.09 11.02 1.38
CA ASP A 24 -15.19 10.97 2.34
C ASP A 24 -14.83 10.18 3.61
N PHE A 25 -13.75 9.40 3.56
CA PHE A 25 -13.27 8.55 4.65
C PHE A 25 -12.05 9.14 5.38
N LEU A 26 -11.52 10.26 4.88
CA LEU A 26 -10.38 10.91 5.52
C LEU A 26 -10.79 11.55 6.83
N ILE A 27 -10.06 11.21 7.90
CA ILE A 27 -10.21 11.81 9.22
C ILE A 27 -8.97 12.61 9.61
N ASN A 28 -9.16 13.63 10.44
CA ASN A 28 -8.08 14.41 11.03
C ASN A 28 -7.58 13.81 12.35
N GLN A 29 -6.49 14.38 12.88
CA GLN A 29 -5.87 13.94 14.12
C GLN A 29 -6.82 13.96 15.34
N ASP A 30 -7.69 14.97 15.44
CA ASP A 30 -8.63 15.09 16.57
C ASP A 30 -9.68 13.97 16.52
N THR A 31 -10.15 13.62 15.33
CA THR A 31 -11.09 12.52 15.15
C THR A 31 -10.43 11.17 15.43
N LEU A 32 -9.19 10.99 14.96
CA LEU A 32 -8.40 9.79 15.26
C LEU A 32 -8.23 9.61 16.78
N THR A 33 -7.87 10.66 17.51
CA THR A 33 -7.70 10.62 18.97
C THR A 33 -9.00 10.20 19.66
N ARG A 34 -10.13 10.80 19.27
CA ARG A 34 -11.45 10.43 19.83
C ARG A 34 -11.85 8.98 19.53
N LEU A 35 -11.53 8.45 18.36
CA LEU A 35 -11.81 7.05 18.00
C LEU A 35 -10.94 6.09 18.82
N LYS A 36 -9.68 6.41 19.03
CA LYS A 36 -8.76 5.62 19.87
C LYS A 36 -9.22 5.54 21.34
N GLU A 37 -9.75 6.63 21.88
CA GLU A 37 -10.28 6.67 23.26
C GLU A 37 -11.54 5.80 23.45
N LYS A 38 -12.37 5.67 22.41
CA LYS A 38 -13.62 4.90 22.47
C LYS A 38 -13.44 3.39 22.35
N GLN A 39 -12.34 2.91 21.81
CA GLN A 39 -12.08 1.50 21.57
C GLN A 39 -10.72 1.04 22.11
N PRO A 40 -10.52 0.91 23.42
CA PRO A 40 -9.32 0.30 23.99
C PRO A 40 -9.35 -1.23 23.85
N PRO A 41 -8.20 -1.92 23.63
CA PRO A 41 -6.88 -1.34 23.43
C PRO A 41 -6.61 -1.07 21.96
N PHE A 42 -6.71 0.16 21.53
CA PHE A 42 -6.30 0.56 20.20
C PHE A 42 -4.77 0.63 20.16
N GLN A 43 -4.15 -0.43 19.69
CA GLN A 43 -2.70 -0.47 19.56
C GLN A 43 -2.32 0.26 18.27
N SER A 44 -1.82 1.46 18.40
CA SER A 44 -1.14 2.18 17.32
C SER A 44 0.07 2.85 17.91
N SER A 45 1.14 2.96 17.14
CA SER A 45 2.29 3.73 17.57
C SER A 45 1.92 5.23 17.72
N SER A 46 2.63 5.92 18.59
CA SER A 46 2.45 7.37 18.79
C SER A 46 2.89 8.21 17.58
N HIS A 47 3.65 7.61 16.65
CA HIS A 47 4.25 8.28 15.50
C HIS A 47 3.68 7.83 14.15
N GLN A 48 2.57 7.09 14.16
CA GLN A 48 1.97 6.55 12.95
C GLN A 48 1.50 7.68 12.01
N LYS A 49 2.10 7.72 10.82
CA LYS A 49 1.81 8.75 9.81
C LYS A 49 0.66 8.40 8.87
N GLY A 50 0.26 7.13 8.84
CA GLY A 50 -0.88 6.62 8.08
C GLY A 50 -1.57 5.50 8.82
N LEU A 51 -2.90 5.39 8.72
CA LEU A 51 -3.67 4.35 9.40
C LEU A 51 -5.06 4.18 8.78
N MET A 52 -5.40 2.97 8.39
CA MET A 52 -6.78 2.59 8.10
C MET A 52 -7.42 1.93 9.31
N LEU A 53 -8.55 2.47 9.74
CA LEU A 53 -9.38 1.95 10.83
C LEU A 53 -10.55 1.17 10.26
N LEU A 54 -10.77 -0.03 10.78
CA LEU A 54 -11.94 -0.84 10.51
C LEU A 54 -12.73 -0.99 11.83
N LEU A 55 -13.87 -0.35 11.91
CA LEU A 55 -14.68 -0.23 13.11
C LEU A 55 -15.98 -1.01 12.91
N PRO A 56 -16.15 -2.20 13.51
CA PRO A 56 -17.42 -2.92 13.43
C PRO A 56 -18.51 -2.18 14.19
N GLU A 57 -19.67 -1.96 13.55
CA GLU A 57 -20.87 -1.38 14.16
C GLU A 57 -22.08 -2.24 13.78
N GLY A 58 -22.47 -3.18 14.67
CA GLY A 58 -23.49 -4.17 14.39
C GLY A 58 -23.06 -5.07 13.21
N ASP A 59 -23.89 -5.12 12.16
CA ASP A 59 -23.62 -5.86 10.93
C ASP A 59 -22.86 -5.03 9.88
N GLU A 60 -22.56 -3.77 10.19
CA GLU A 60 -21.84 -2.85 9.28
C GLU A 60 -20.37 -2.70 9.68
N LEU A 61 -19.54 -2.37 8.69
CA LEU A 61 -18.14 -2.05 8.89
C LEU A 61 -17.90 -0.58 8.54
N GLN A 62 -17.65 0.23 9.54
CA GLN A 62 -17.20 1.59 9.30
C GLN A 62 -15.71 1.61 8.98
N VAL A 63 -15.34 2.38 7.99
CA VAL A 63 -13.94 2.58 7.57
C VAL A 63 -13.57 4.04 7.83
N ALA A 64 -12.40 4.28 8.40
CA ALA A 64 -11.83 5.61 8.49
C ALA A 64 -10.36 5.56 8.08
N LEU A 65 -9.91 6.57 7.35
CA LEU A 65 -8.56 6.67 6.83
C LEU A 65 -7.88 7.91 7.40
N TYR A 66 -6.77 7.70 8.06
CA TYR A 66 -5.93 8.77 8.59
C TYR A 66 -4.63 8.86 7.81
N ILE A 67 -4.31 10.05 7.35
CA ILE A 67 -3.00 10.41 6.80
C ILE A 67 -2.55 11.69 7.51
N HIS A 68 -1.38 11.63 8.13
CA HIS A 68 -0.86 12.75 8.93
C HIS A 68 -0.71 14.01 8.08
N ASP A 69 -1.09 15.17 8.64
CA ASP A 69 -1.06 16.46 7.93
C ASP A 69 0.32 16.80 7.36
N GLN A 70 1.39 16.38 8.05
CA GLN A 70 2.76 16.58 7.57
C GLN A 70 3.02 15.83 6.26
N VAL A 71 2.50 14.61 6.09
CA VAL A 71 2.59 13.83 4.84
C VAL A 71 1.89 14.58 3.72
N ILE A 72 0.65 15.03 3.98
CA ILE A 72 -0.14 15.77 3.01
C ILE A 72 0.54 17.08 2.63
N HIS A 73 1.07 17.81 3.61
CA HIS A 73 1.77 19.07 3.40
C HIS A 73 3.05 18.88 2.59
N ASN A 74 3.88 17.90 2.96
CA ASN A 74 5.12 17.60 2.26
C ASN A 74 4.88 17.22 0.79
N LEU A 75 3.88 16.38 0.52
CA LEU A 75 3.54 15.98 -0.85
C LEU A 75 2.86 17.08 -1.67
N ARG A 76 2.37 18.15 -1.06
CA ARG A 76 1.95 19.37 -1.78
C ARG A 76 3.15 20.21 -2.21
N ILE A 77 4.19 20.31 -1.38
CA ILE A 77 5.43 21.04 -1.70
C ILE A 77 6.25 20.26 -2.73
N TYR A 78 6.48 18.99 -2.46
CA TYR A 78 7.27 18.08 -3.28
C TYR A 78 6.34 17.10 -4.01
N ASN A 79 5.64 17.61 -5.03
CA ASN A 79 4.63 16.87 -5.75
C ASN A 79 5.20 15.62 -6.44
N PRO A 80 4.82 14.40 -6.04
CA PRO A 80 5.34 13.16 -6.62
C PRO A 80 4.94 12.95 -8.08
N LEU A 81 3.90 13.65 -8.57
CA LEU A 81 3.52 13.62 -9.99
C LEU A 81 4.60 14.23 -10.90
N LEU A 82 5.49 15.05 -10.34
CA LEU A 82 6.63 15.66 -11.04
C LEU A 82 7.90 14.79 -10.97
N GLY A 83 7.86 13.71 -10.20
CA GLY A 83 8.94 12.75 -10.00
C GLY A 83 9.21 12.46 -8.53
N LEU A 84 9.78 11.27 -8.28
CA LEU A 84 10.18 10.85 -6.94
C LEU A 84 11.62 11.24 -6.65
N HIS A 85 11.87 11.68 -5.40
CA HIS A 85 13.18 12.01 -4.88
C HIS A 85 13.22 11.85 -3.35
N GLU A 86 14.38 12.00 -2.73
CA GLU A 86 14.61 11.75 -1.30
C GLU A 86 13.64 12.49 -0.36
N ASN A 87 13.17 13.70 -0.75
CA ASN A 87 12.29 14.52 0.09
C ASN A 87 10.79 14.14 -0.02
N ASN A 88 10.39 13.29 -0.95
CA ASN A 88 8.98 12.93 -1.12
C ASN A 88 8.69 11.42 -1.13
N ILE A 89 9.67 10.58 -1.40
CA ILE A 89 9.44 9.15 -1.62
C ILE A 89 8.87 8.43 -0.40
N GLN A 90 9.31 8.76 0.82
CA GLN A 90 8.81 8.13 2.03
C GLN A 90 7.34 8.50 2.29
N ASP A 91 7.00 9.78 2.23
CA ASP A 91 5.63 10.24 2.43
C ASP A 91 4.72 9.79 1.28
N PHE A 92 5.26 9.66 0.06
CA PHE A 92 4.52 9.06 -1.06
C PHE A 92 4.21 7.58 -0.81
N CYS A 93 5.17 6.79 -0.31
CA CYS A 93 4.94 5.40 0.06
C CYS A 93 3.84 5.25 1.13
N ILE A 94 3.84 6.11 2.16
CA ILE A 94 2.79 6.12 3.18
C ILE A 94 1.42 6.38 2.54
N MET A 95 1.31 7.39 1.69
CA MET A 95 0.05 7.71 1.03
C MET A 95 -0.42 6.58 0.08
N VAL A 96 0.48 5.98 -0.69
CA VAL A 96 0.16 4.84 -1.57
C VAL A 96 -0.32 3.65 -0.75
N GLU A 97 0.34 3.33 0.36
CA GLU A 97 -0.02 2.23 1.25
C GLU A 97 -1.45 2.39 1.80
N GLU A 98 -1.78 3.58 2.32
CA GLU A 98 -3.10 3.83 2.89
C GLU A 98 -4.20 3.85 1.81
N VAL A 99 -3.93 4.39 0.63
CA VAL A 99 -4.85 4.32 -0.51
C VAL A 99 -5.06 2.86 -0.95
N SER A 100 -3.99 2.06 -0.99
CA SER A 100 -4.05 0.62 -1.27
C SER A 100 -4.92 -0.12 -0.25
N HIS A 101 -4.66 0.08 1.03
CA HIS A 101 -5.43 -0.54 2.11
C HIS A 101 -6.92 -0.25 1.98
N PHE A 102 -7.28 1.03 1.76
CA PHE A 102 -8.68 1.43 1.59
C PHE A 102 -9.32 0.77 0.37
N LEU A 103 -8.69 0.90 -0.80
CA LEU A 103 -9.28 0.41 -2.05
C LEU A 103 -9.36 -1.11 -2.08
N TYR A 104 -8.33 -1.79 -1.62
CA TYR A 104 -8.31 -3.25 -1.59
C TYR A 104 -9.35 -3.81 -0.64
N THR A 105 -9.46 -3.25 0.56
CA THR A 105 -10.43 -3.67 1.58
C THR A 105 -11.86 -3.42 1.12
N THR A 106 -12.16 -2.23 0.64
CA THR A 106 -13.52 -1.88 0.19
C THR A 106 -13.93 -2.65 -1.06
N TRP A 107 -13.00 -2.88 -2.00
CA TRP A 107 -13.25 -3.71 -3.17
C TRP A 107 -13.56 -5.17 -2.78
N LYS A 108 -12.75 -5.77 -1.90
CA LYS A 108 -12.99 -7.14 -1.39
C LYS A 108 -14.34 -7.24 -0.69
N ALA A 109 -14.65 -6.31 0.21
CA ALA A 109 -15.90 -6.29 0.96
C ALA A 109 -17.14 -6.20 0.03
N ARG A 110 -17.09 -5.34 -0.99
CA ARG A 110 -18.18 -5.20 -1.98
C ARG A 110 -18.40 -6.43 -2.87
N ASN A 111 -17.40 -7.29 -2.98
CA ASN A 111 -17.48 -8.53 -3.74
C ASN A 111 -17.68 -9.76 -2.83
N ASP A 112 -18.06 -9.56 -1.58
CA ASP A 112 -18.26 -10.62 -0.58
C ASP A 112 -17.04 -11.56 -0.43
N MET A 113 -15.84 -11.01 -0.63
CA MET A 113 -14.59 -11.75 -0.56
C MET A 113 -13.97 -11.62 0.83
N GLN A 114 -13.52 -12.75 1.37
CA GLN A 114 -12.74 -12.74 2.61
C GLN A 114 -11.44 -11.99 2.43
N ILE A 115 -11.04 -11.26 3.47
CA ILE A 115 -9.78 -10.53 3.52
C ILE A 115 -9.09 -10.76 4.86
N THR A 116 -7.77 -10.86 4.84
CA THR A 116 -6.96 -10.98 6.04
C THR A 116 -6.04 -9.77 6.18
N ARG A 117 -5.61 -9.50 7.40
CA ARG A 117 -4.64 -8.41 7.66
C ARG A 117 -3.32 -8.62 6.91
N LEU A 118 -2.83 -9.87 6.84
CA LEU A 118 -1.61 -10.17 6.07
C LEU A 118 -1.78 -9.88 4.58
N GLU A 119 -2.96 -10.15 4.03
CA GLU A 119 -3.28 -9.89 2.63
C GLU A 119 -3.31 -8.38 2.31
N ILE A 120 -3.85 -7.57 3.23
CA ILE A 120 -3.88 -6.12 3.12
C ILE A 120 -2.43 -5.57 3.10
N GLU A 121 -1.61 -5.96 4.08
CA GLU A 121 -0.21 -5.53 4.17
C GLU A 121 0.61 -5.97 2.94
N LEU A 122 0.46 -7.23 2.52
CA LEU A 122 1.13 -7.74 1.32
C LEU A 122 0.76 -6.93 0.07
N GLN A 123 -0.52 -6.59 -0.09
CA GLN A 123 -0.95 -5.79 -1.23
C GLN A 123 -0.39 -4.36 -1.15
N GLY A 124 -0.42 -3.73 0.02
CA GLY A 124 0.15 -2.40 0.24
C GLY A 124 1.63 -2.33 -0.12
N GLU A 125 2.42 -3.33 0.31
CA GLU A 125 3.85 -3.42 -0.03
C GLU A 125 4.09 -3.56 -1.54
N VAL A 126 3.31 -4.40 -2.22
CA VAL A 126 3.38 -4.58 -3.67
C VAL A 126 3.01 -3.28 -4.40
N ASP A 127 1.97 -2.60 -3.94
CA ASP A 127 1.50 -1.36 -4.54
C ASP A 127 2.52 -0.22 -4.38
N LYS A 128 3.19 -0.11 -3.23
CA LYS A 128 4.30 0.83 -3.06
C LYS A 128 5.36 0.64 -4.14
N PHE A 129 5.78 -0.60 -4.38
CA PHE A 129 6.77 -0.89 -5.42
C PHE A 129 6.27 -0.53 -6.83
N ILE A 130 5.03 -0.88 -7.17
CA ILE A 130 4.43 -0.60 -8.48
C ILE A 130 4.36 0.90 -8.73
N PHE A 131 3.80 1.65 -7.78
CA PHE A 131 3.64 3.10 -7.90
C PHE A 131 5.00 3.82 -7.90
N CYS A 132 5.94 3.41 -7.05
CA CYS A 132 7.30 3.95 -7.10
C CYS A 132 8.00 3.66 -8.44
N THR A 133 7.74 2.53 -9.06
CA THR A 133 8.28 2.20 -10.39
C THR A 133 7.68 3.12 -11.47
N PHE A 134 6.36 3.32 -11.48
CA PHE A 134 5.71 4.18 -12.48
C PHE A 134 6.08 5.66 -12.31
N TYR A 135 6.10 6.15 -11.09
CA TYR A 135 6.44 7.55 -10.81
C TYR A 135 7.95 7.82 -10.87
N GLY A 136 8.78 6.81 -10.63
CA GLY A 136 10.22 6.89 -10.71
C GLY A 136 10.75 6.97 -12.14
N SER A 137 10.01 6.49 -13.14
CA SER A 137 10.45 6.50 -14.55
C SER A 137 10.65 7.92 -15.11
N ASN A 138 9.94 8.92 -14.57
CA ASN A 138 10.09 10.34 -14.93
C ASN A 138 11.00 11.11 -13.98
N SER A 139 11.61 10.44 -13.00
CA SER A 139 12.44 11.05 -11.97
C SER A 139 13.90 11.20 -12.42
N PRO A 140 14.64 12.22 -11.94
CA PRO A 140 16.10 12.22 -11.96
C PRO A 140 16.69 11.01 -11.22
N LEU A 141 15.91 10.39 -10.33
CA LEU A 141 16.17 9.09 -9.72
C LEU A 141 15.49 8.00 -10.58
N ARG A 142 16.05 7.70 -11.74
CA ARG A 142 15.54 6.60 -12.59
C ARG A 142 15.48 5.28 -11.80
N PRO A 143 14.52 4.36 -12.09
CA PRO A 143 14.41 3.05 -11.43
C PRO A 143 15.70 2.22 -11.46
N ASP A 144 16.55 2.42 -12.49
CA ASP A 144 17.89 1.82 -12.63
C ASP A 144 18.93 2.44 -11.66
N ARG A 145 18.61 3.54 -10.97
CA ARG A 145 19.49 4.24 -10.03
C ARG A 145 18.97 4.27 -8.60
N LEU A 146 17.65 4.08 -8.39
CA LEU A 146 17.08 3.87 -7.06
C LEU A 146 17.05 2.37 -6.80
N PRO A 147 17.77 1.88 -5.80
CA PRO A 147 17.57 0.52 -5.32
C PRO A 147 16.22 0.47 -4.58
N LEU A 148 15.11 0.51 -5.35
CA LEU A 148 13.75 0.51 -4.78
C LEU A 148 13.57 -0.64 -3.79
N LYS A 149 14.18 -1.79 -4.04
CA LYS A 149 14.14 -2.93 -3.12
C LYS A 149 14.83 -2.64 -1.79
N GLU A 150 16.03 -2.06 -1.81
CA GLU A 150 16.72 -1.68 -0.58
C GLU A 150 15.92 -0.63 0.19
N LEU A 151 15.34 0.34 -0.52
CA LEU A 151 14.56 1.41 0.09
C LEU A 151 13.25 0.89 0.71
N LEU A 152 12.53 0.01 0.00
CA LEU A 152 11.19 -0.42 0.41
C LEU A 152 11.23 -1.63 1.36
N PHE A 153 12.21 -2.54 1.22
CA PHE A 153 12.20 -3.82 1.91
C PHE A 153 13.40 -4.06 2.84
N GLU A 154 14.57 -3.44 2.60
CA GLU A 154 15.76 -3.67 3.43
C GLU A 154 15.96 -2.58 4.48
N LYS A 155 15.57 -1.34 4.18
CA LYS A 155 15.61 -0.21 5.14
C LYS A 155 14.30 -0.02 5.90
N PHE A 156 13.47 -1.05 5.91
CA PHE A 156 12.21 -1.03 6.63
C PHE A 156 12.47 -0.98 8.14
N HIS A 157 12.21 0.16 8.75
CA HIS A 157 12.28 0.34 10.20
C HIS A 157 10.90 0.09 10.77
N LEU A 158 10.73 -1.07 11.40
CA LEU A 158 9.58 -1.30 12.27
C LEU A 158 9.71 -0.38 13.49
N GLU A 159 8.63 0.26 13.87
CA GLU A 159 8.58 1.04 15.11
C GLU A 159 8.81 0.10 16.29
N GLU A 160 9.66 0.53 17.25
CA GLU A 160 10.13 -0.32 18.37
C GLU A 160 9.01 -0.77 19.31
N ASP A 161 7.87 -0.04 19.32
CA ASP A 161 6.75 -0.26 20.26
C ASP A 161 5.58 -1.07 19.68
N LEU A 162 5.76 -1.75 18.54
CA LEU A 162 4.68 -2.56 17.95
C LEU A 162 4.53 -3.92 18.65
N PRO A 163 3.28 -4.43 18.79
CA PRO A 163 3.03 -5.78 19.26
C PRO A 163 3.76 -6.82 18.42
N GLN A 164 4.28 -7.88 19.04
CA GLN A 164 5.04 -8.94 18.36
C GLN A 164 4.28 -9.56 17.17
N GLU A 165 2.96 -9.72 17.29
CA GLU A 165 2.11 -10.22 16.21
C GLU A 165 2.12 -9.29 14.98
N TRP A 166 2.17 -7.97 15.19
CA TRP A 166 2.22 -6.99 14.11
C TRP A 166 3.59 -7.00 13.43
N ILE A 167 4.66 -7.02 14.23
CA ILE A 167 6.03 -7.15 13.73
C ILE A 167 6.14 -8.37 12.84
N GLN A 168 5.64 -9.52 13.31
CA GLN A 168 5.67 -10.76 12.54
C GLN A 168 4.86 -10.64 11.23
N ARG A 169 3.68 -10.06 11.27
CA ARG A 169 2.81 -9.86 10.09
C ARG A 169 3.49 -8.96 9.05
N TYR A 170 4.00 -7.79 9.46
CA TYR A 170 4.71 -6.87 8.57
C TYR A 170 5.97 -7.51 7.98
N THR A 171 6.74 -8.23 8.79
CA THR A 171 7.94 -8.94 8.32
C THR A 171 7.60 -9.99 7.26
N VAL A 172 6.54 -10.76 7.47
CA VAL A 172 6.08 -11.77 6.51
C VAL A 172 5.56 -11.11 5.23
N ALA A 173 4.74 -10.06 5.35
CA ALA A 173 4.21 -9.30 4.21
C ALA A 173 5.34 -8.72 3.36
N SER A 174 6.28 -8.01 3.98
CA SER A 174 7.43 -7.40 3.32
C SER A 174 8.31 -8.43 2.60
N LYS A 175 8.58 -9.58 3.24
CA LYS A 175 9.37 -10.65 2.61
C LYS A 175 8.67 -11.26 1.39
N LEU A 176 7.37 -11.51 1.49
CA LEU A 176 6.57 -12.02 0.37
C LEU A 176 6.52 -11.00 -0.77
N ALA A 177 6.27 -9.74 -0.44
CA ALA A 177 6.25 -8.65 -1.42
C ALA A 177 7.61 -8.47 -2.10
N CYS A 178 8.72 -8.51 -1.37
CA CYS A 178 10.06 -8.45 -1.93
C CYS A 178 10.30 -9.54 -2.99
N ASN A 179 9.90 -10.78 -2.70
CA ASN A 179 10.02 -11.89 -3.65
C ASN A 179 9.17 -11.66 -4.91
N TYR A 180 7.94 -11.21 -4.74
CA TYR A 180 7.04 -10.92 -5.87
C TYR A 180 7.53 -9.73 -6.71
N CYS A 181 7.95 -8.65 -6.07
CA CYS A 181 8.49 -7.48 -6.75
C CYS A 181 9.80 -7.79 -7.50
N HIS A 182 10.63 -8.69 -6.95
CA HIS A 182 11.80 -9.20 -7.67
C HIS A 182 11.42 -9.95 -8.96
N PHE A 183 10.38 -10.79 -8.88
CA PHE A 183 9.84 -11.44 -10.05
C PHE A 183 9.33 -10.41 -11.07
N LEU A 184 8.52 -9.41 -10.66
CA LEU A 184 8.02 -8.36 -11.55
C LEU A 184 9.15 -7.58 -12.23
N GLU A 185 10.17 -7.20 -11.47
CA GLU A 185 11.33 -6.49 -11.98
C GLU A 185 12.06 -7.28 -13.08
N ASN A 186 12.38 -8.55 -12.80
CA ASN A 186 13.18 -9.38 -13.72
C ASN A 186 12.40 -9.85 -14.94
N GLN A 187 11.10 -10.14 -14.79
CA GLN A 187 10.32 -10.69 -15.90
C GLN A 187 9.70 -9.62 -16.78
N PHE A 188 9.41 -8.44 -16.24
CA PHE A 188 8.67 -7.42 -16.96
C PHE A 188 9.42 -6.10 -17.07
N ILE A 189 9.88 -5.50 -15.95
CA ILE A 189 10.43 -4.14 -15.96
C ILE A 189 11.74 -4.11 -16.76
N LYS A 190 12.70 -4.99 -16.43
CA LYS A 190 13.99 -5.08 -17.14
C LYS A 190 13.87 -5.44 -18.60
N LYS A 191 12.76 -6.09 -18.98
CA LYS A 191 12.47 -6.48 -20.38
C LYS A 191 11.57 -5.49 -21.11
N ASN A 192 11.18 -4.40 -20.44
CA ASN A 192 10.24 -3.38 -20.95
C ASN A 192 8.87 -3.98 -21.38
N LEU A 193 8.35 -4.94 -20.62
CA LEU A 193 7.10 -5.65 -20.86
C LEU A 193 5.99 -5.13 -19.93
N LEU A 194 5.80 -3.80 -19.87
CA LEU A 194 4.85 -3.15 -18.95
C LEU A 194 3.38 -3.60 -19.14
N PRO A 195 2.86 -3.77 -20.39
CA PRO A 195 1.48 -4.28 -20.55
C PRO A 195 1.27 -5.64 -19.91
N GLN A 196 2.23 -6.57 -20.09
CA GLN A 196 2.16 -7.91 -19.51
C GLN A 196 2.29 -7.87 -17.97
N MET A 197 3.08 -6.92 -17.43
CA MET A 197 3.15 -6.70 -15.99
C MET A 197 1.80 -6.24 -15.44
N ILE A 198 1.10 -5.35 -16.16
CA ILE A 198 -0.23 -4.89 -15.74
C ILE A 198 -1.22 -6.05 -15.70
N ASP A 199 -1.21 -6.94 -16.66
CA ASP A 199 -2.07 -8.13 -16.66
C ASP A 199 -1.74 -9.07 -15.50
N GLU A 200 -0.46 -9.28 -15.20
CA GLU A 200 0.02 -10.08 -14.06
C GLU A 200 -0.45 -9.50 -12.73
N ILE A 201 -0.25 -8.19 -12.49
CA ILE A 201 -0.64 -7.56 -11.22
C ILE A 201 -2.16 -7.47 -11.04
N ARG A 202 -2.93 -7.36 -12.13
CA ARG A 202 -4.40 -7.44 -12.11
C ARG A 202 -4.88 -8.81 -11.66
N GLN A 203 -4.25 -9.86 -12.13
CA GLN A 203 -4.56 -11.23 -11.69
C GLN A 203 -4.19 -11.41 -10.22
N PHE A 204 -3.00 -10.97 -9.83
CA PHE A 204 -2.52 -11.04 -8.44
C PHE A 204 -3.43 -10.29 -7.46
N TYR A 205 -3.94 -9.13 -7.84
CA TYR A 205 -4.87 -8.34 -7.03
C TYR A 205 -6.13 -9.10 -6.64
N ARG A 206 -6.61 -9.99 -7.53
CA ARG A 206 -7.83 -10.78 -7.36
C ARG A 206 -7.66 -12.05 -6.54
N PHE A 207 -6.43 -12.49 -6.32
CA PHE A 207 -6.13 -13.69 -5.55
C PHE A 207 -6.49 -13.51 -4.07
N SER A 208 -6.91 -14.63 -3.45
CA SER A 208 -6.95 -14.79 -1.99
C SER A 208 -5.53 -14.85 -1.42
N GLN A 209 -5.40 -14.71 -0.09
CA GLN A 209 -4.10 -14.83 0.58
C GLN A 209 -3.34 -16.12 0.20
N THR A 210 -4.03 -17.26 0.23
CA THR A 210 -3.43 -18.57 -0.09
C THR A 210 -2.95 -18.63 -1.53
N GLU A 211 -3.74 -18.09 -2.47
CA GLU A 211 -3.38 -18.03 -3.88
C GLU A 211 -2.20 -17.09 -4.11
N LYS A 212 -2.17 -15.91 -3.46
CA LYS A 212 -1.03 -14.98 -3.52
C LYS A 212 0.26 -15.65 -3.06
N ILE A 213 0.24 -16.30 -1.88
CA ILE A 213 1.41 -16.99 -1.33
C ILE A 213 1.86 -18.13 -2.26
N SER A 214 0.92 -18.94 -2.74
CA SER A 214 1.21 -20.03 -3.67
C SER A 214 1.79 -19.53 -4.99
N HIS A 215 1.29 -18.41 -5.50
CA HIS A 215 1.75 -17.77 -6.71
C HIS A 215 3.18 -17.25 -6.55
N ILE A 216 3.47 -16.54 -5.45
CA ILE A 216 4.81 -16.03 -5.13
C ILE A 216 5.82 -17.19 -5.03
N ASN A 217 5.47 -18.24 -4.28
CA ASN A 217 6.37 -19.38 -4.07
C ASN A 217 6.69 -20.11 -5.37
N ARG A 218 5.71 -20.28 -6.27
CA ARG A 218 5.96 -20.86 -7.60
C ARG A 218 6.91 -20.01 -8.44
N ARG A 219 6.77 -18.68 -8.38
CA ARG A 219 7.63 -17.77 -9.13
C ARG A 219 9.05 -17.68 -8.57
N ALA A 220 9.22 -17.83 -7.26
CA ALA A 220 10.54 -17.86 -6.61
C ALA A 220 11.37 -19.11 -6.97
N LEU A 221 10.76 -20.20 -7.42
CA LEU A 221 11.45 -21.43 -7.83
C LEU A 221 12.09 -21.34 -9.24
N TYR A 222 11.79 -20.33 -10.01
CA TYR A 222 12.29 -20.14 -11.38
C TYR A 222 13.45 -19.13 -11.48
N HIS A 223 14.12 -18.86 -10.33
CA HIS A 223 15.28 -17.95 -10.27
C HIS A 223 16.53 -18.65 -9.72
#